data_98774dd7ee3f8a44782b19722cd2c9cc
#
_entry.id   98774dd7ee3f8a44782b19722cd2c9cc
#
_cell.length_a   1.000
_cell.length_b   1.000
_cell.length_c   1.000
_cell.angle_alpha   90.00
_cell.angle_beta   90.00
_cell.angle_gamma   90.00
#
_symmetry.space_group_name_H-M   'P 1'
#
loop_
_entity.id
_entity.type
_entity.pdbx_description
1 polymer ?
#
loop_
_entity_poly.entity_id
_entity_poly.type
_entity_poly.pdbx_seq_one_letter_code
_entity_poly.pdbx_strand_id
1 'polypeptide(L)'
;MAVDVERHIPSPDWATDMVDLHVHASPSLMPRHGNDEQTVSAERSLGFSTIVLKAHEGSTVDRAAIAGDGVYGGVVLNSAIGGANPDAVEIAARLGGRVVWMPTVSTATHKAGAASPELSVHRGFELAQVDVIADGKVLPEWMPVLDVIAEHDLLLASGHLSTVETIIFFEEAHRRGVRRLMVNHPKMPFLHWNDDAAQALLKLDAYLELGILPDLLSPQDRSSFTLLDVYPHELLVFGADLGHAHHPKPVDITPQWLRTLELHLGEAQARAIVTTNSRGLLL
;
A
#
# COMPACT_ATOMS: atom_id res chain seq x y z
N MET A 1 -21.32 6.41 14.64
CA MET A 1 -22.02 5.28 15.27
C MET A 1 -20.95 4.44 15.98
N ALA A 2 -21.12 4.18 17.27
CA ALA A 2 -20.24 3.26 17.98
C ALA A 2 -20.43 1.87 17.35
N VAL A 3 -19.36 1.31 16.81
CA VAL A 3 -19.34 -0.06 16.31
C VAL A 3 -19.50 -0.96 17.52
N ASP A 4 -20.60 -1.71 17.57
CA ASP A 4 -20.90 -2.70 18.60
C ASP A 4 -19.92 -3.87 18.40
N VAL A 5 -18.84 -3.88 19.16
CA VAL A 5 -17.68 -4.79 19.01
C VAL A 5 -18.01 -6.23 19.47
N GLU A 6 -19.24 -6.53 19.91
CA GLU A 6 -19.60 -7.81 20.54
C GLU A 6 -20.10 -8.91 19.58
N ARG A 7 -20.23 -8.67 18.27
CA ARG A 7 -20.57 -9.73 17.31
C ARG A 7 -19.40 -10.06 16.42
N HIS A 8 -18.75 -11.20 16.69
CA HIS A 8 -17.82 -11.78 15.74
C HIS A 8 -18.53 -12.02 14.39
N ILE A 9 -18.26 -11.17 13.41
CA ILE A 9 -18.76 -11.30 12.04
C ILE A 9 -17.79 -12.23 11.31
N PRO A 10 -18.21 -13.42 10.85
CA PRO A 10 -17.32 -14.29 10.10
C PRO A 10 -17.02 -13.69 8.72
N SER A 11 -15.85 -14.01 8.18
CA SER A 11 -15.51 -13.70 6.78
C SER A 11 -16.57 -14.30 5.83
N PRO A 12 -16.79 -13.72 4.65
CA PRO A 12 -17.58 -14.38 3.60
C PRO A 12 -16.99 -15.75 3.25
N ASP A 13 -17.83 -16.72 2.86
CA ASP A 13 -17.38 -18.08 2.55
C ASP A 13 -16.38 -18.13 1.37
N TRP A 14 -16.45 -17.15 0.48
CA TRP A 14 -15.53 -17.00 -0.65
C TRP A 14 -14.17 -16.40 -0.28
N ALA A 15 -14.00 -15.87 0.95
CA ALA A 15 -12.78 -15.19 1.41
C ALA A 15 -11.65 -16.20 1.67
N THR A 16 -11.15 -16.78 0.60
CA THR A 16 -10.05 -17.74 0.60
C THR A 16 -9.05 -17.38 -0.50
N ASP A 17 -7.79 -17.74 -0.29
CA ASP A 17 -6.71 -17.50 -1.25
C ASP A 17 -6.51 -16.01 -1.57
N MET A 18 -6.80 -15.15 -0.61
CA MET A 18 -6.71 -13.69 -0.73
C MET A 18 -5.27 -13.19 -0.68
N VAL A 19 -5.09 -11.97 -1.16
CA VAL A 19 -3.83 -11.24 -1.20
C VAL A 19 -3.98 -9.93 -0.45
N ASP A 20 -3.11 -9.65 0.52
CA ASP A 20 -2.96 -8.33 1.14
C ASP A 20 -1.62 -7.72 0.74
N LEU A 21 -1.66 -6.63 -0.01
CA LEU A 21 -0.48 -5.95 -0.53
C LEU A 21 0.15 -4.95 0.46
N HIS A 22 -0.44 -4.79 1.67
CA HIS A 22 -0.05 -3.71 2.55
C HIS A 22 -0.26 -4.05 4.04
N VAL A 23 0.70 -4.75 4.63
CA VAL A 23 0.60 -5.24 6.02
C VAL A 23 1.75 -4.71 6.87
N HIS A 24 1.43 -4.18 8.05
CA HIS A 24 2.40 -3.68 9.00
C HIS A 24 2.52 -4.58 10.23
N ALA A 25 3.77 -4.92 10.61
CA ALA A 25 4.11 -5.73 11.78
C ALA A 25 5.37 -5.23 12.49
N SER A 26 5.61 -5.69 13.72
CA SER A 26 6.89 -5.49 14.43
C SER A 26 7.99 -6.40 13.84
N PRO A 27 9.28 -5.98 13.90
CA PRO A 27 9.79 -4.78 14.56
C PRO A 27 9.44 -3.49 13.79
N SER A 28 9.13 -2.44 14.52
CA SER A 28 8.83 -1.10 13.99
C SER A 28 9.01 -0.07 15.11
N LEU A 29 9.36 1.17 14.77
CA LEU A 29 9.35 2.29 15.70
C LEU A 29 7.95 2.68 16.15
N MET A 30 6.94 2.30 15.35
CA MET A 30 5.54 2.48 15.69
C MET A 30 5.00 1.23 16.42
N PRO A 31 4.14 1.40 17.44
CA PRO A 31 3.54 0.26 18.13
C PRO A 31 2.68 -0.57 17.18
N ARG A 32 2.95 -1.87 17.11
CA ARG A 32 2.24 -2.83 16.26
C ARG A 32 1.47 -3.83 17.10
N HIS A 33 0.40 -4.43 16.54
CA HIS A 33 -0.38 -5.46 17.21
C HIS A 33 0.41 -6.75 17.46
N GLY A 34 1.37 -7.07 16.60
CA GLY A 34 2.18 -8.27 16.68
C GLY A 34 3.46 -8.19 15.87
N ASN A 35 4.32 -9.19 16.05
CA ASN A 35 5.47 -9.41 15.18
C ASN A 35 5.03 -10.04 13.85
N ASP A 36 5.98 -10.30 12.94
CA ASP A 36 5.69 -10.87 11.63
C ASP A 36 4.94 -12.20 11.71
N GLU A 37 5.39 -13.12 12.58
CA GLU A 37 4.77 -14.43 12.75
C GLU A 37 3.31 -14.32 13.24
N GLN A 38 3.07 -13.50 14.25
CA GLN A 38 1.73 -13.26 14.80
C GLN A 38 0.81 -12.60 13.77
N THR A 39 1.32 -11.61 13.03
CA THR A 39 0.57 -10.89 12.01
C THR A 39 0.24 -11.80 10.83
N VAL A 40 1.22 -12.55 10.31
CA VAL A 40 1.01 -13.51 9.22
C VAL A 40 0.02 -14.60 9.63
N SER A 41 0.10 -15.10 10.88
CA SER A 41 -0.87 -16.07 11.41
C SER A 41 -2.28 -15.51 11.46
N ALA A 42 -2.44 -14.24 11.88
CA ALA A 42 -3.73 -13.56 11.91
C ALA A 42 -4.30 -13.37 10.50
N GLU A 43 -3.49 -12.90 9.53
CA GLU A 43 -3.90 -12.76 8.13
C GLU A 43 -4.32 -14.09 7.52
N ARG A 44 -3.55 -15.15 7.76
CA ARG A 44 -3.90 -16.51 7.29
C ARG A 44 -5.21 -17.01 7.87
N SER A 45 -5.52 -16.70 9.12
CA SER A 45 -6.80 -17.07 9.74
C SER A 45 -8.01 -16.38 9.08
N LEU A 46 -7.79 -15.26 8.38
CA LEU A 46 -8.78 -14.53 7.60
C LEU A 46 -8.92 -15.05 6.16
N GLY A 47 -8.02 -15.95 5.72
CA GLY A 47 -8.02 -16.51 4.36
C GLY A 47 -6.99 -15.90 3.41
N PHE A 48 -6.08 -15.03 3.89
CA PHE A 48 -4.99 -14.52 3.07
C PHE A 48 -3.88 -15.57 2.90
N SER A 49 -3.57 -15.92 1.65
CA SER A 49 -2.47 -16.82 1.31
C SER A 49 -1.22 -16.09 0.84
N THR A 50 -1.39 -14.84 0.40
CA THR A 50 -0.31 -13.97 -0.06
C THR A 50 -0.35 -12.66 0.74
N ILE A 51 0.78 -12.31 1.38
CA ILE A 51 0.89 -11.21 2.33
C ILE A 51 2.15 -10.42 2.01
N VAL A 52 2.02 -9.10 1.87
CA VAL A 52 3.16 -8.21 1.64
C VAL A 52 3.44 -7.39 2.89
N LEU A 53 4.56 -7.69 3.55
CA LEU A 53 5.02 -6.93 4.70
C LEU A 53 5.65 -5.61 4.28
N LYS A 54 5.26 -4.53 4.94
CA LYS A 54 5.79 -3.18 4.75
C LYS A 54 6.30 -2.59 6.06
N ALA A 55 7.41 -1.83 5.99
CA ALA A 55 7.93 -1.07 7.11
C ALA A 55 8.45 0.29 6.63
N HIS A 56 8.07 1.37 7.31
CA HIS A 56 8.57 2.72 6.96
C HIS A 56 10.07 2.89 7.21
N GLU A 57 10.65 2.02 8.01
CA GLU A 57 12.05 2.02 8.42
C GLU A 57 13.01 1.54 7.32
N GLY A 58 12.50 0.80 6.29
CA GLY A 58 13.36 0.32 5.21
C GLY A 58 12.87 -0.96 4.54
N SER A 59 13.75 -1.99 4.50
CA SER A 59 13.44 -3.28 3.86
C SER A 59 12.72 -4.24 4.80
N THR A 60 11.79 -5.01 4.23
CA THR A 60 11.10 -6.14 4.89
C THR A 60 11.39 -7.47 4.19
N VAL A 61 12.33 -7.49 3.25
CA VAL A 61 12.58 -8.69 2.42
C VAL A 61 13.09 -9.85 3.25
N ASP A 62 14.07 -9.62 4.13
CA ASP A 62 14.60 -10.66 5.02
C ASP A 62 13.53 -11.19 5.98
N ARG A 63 12.71 -10.28 6.51
CA ARG A 63 11.59 -10.62 7.40
C ARG A 63 10.57 -11.51 6.71
N ALA A 64 10.24 -11.19 5.46
CA ALA A 64 9.31 -11.97 4.64
C ALA A 64 9.86 -13.37 4.34
N ALA A 65 11.15 -13.47 3.99
CA ALA A 65 11.81 -14.75 3.75
C ALA A 65 11.79 -15.65 5.00
N ILE A 66 11.97 -15.09 6.18
CA ILE A 66 11.90 -15.82 7.46
C ILE A 66 10.46 -16.22 7.80
N ALA A 67 9.47 -15.38 7.48
CA ALA A 67 8.05 -15.66 7.72
C ALA A 67 7.50 -16.79 6.83
N GLY A 68 8.18 -17.14 5.74
CA GLY A 68 7.92 -18.32 4.92
C GLY A 68 7.05 -18.10 3.71
N ASP A 69 6.58 -19.21 3.12
CA ASP A 69 5.88 -19.24 1.84
C ASP A 69 4.66 -18.32 1.79
N GLY A 70 4.47 -17.64 0.67
CA GLY A 70 3.36 -16.71 0.45
C GLY A 70 3.54 -15.35 1.14
N VAL A 71 4.64 -15.14 1.87
CA VAL A 71 4.97 -13.84 2.46
C VAL A 71 6.04 -13.16 1.62
N TYR A 72 5.79 -11.93 1.23
CA TYR A 72 6.68 -11.11 0.43
C TYR A 72 7.04 -9.82 1.16
N GLY A 73 8.15 -9.25 0.79
CA GLY A 73 8.62 -7.98 1.30
C GLY A 73 9.00 -7.04 0.17
N GLY A 74 9.43 -5.87 0.56
CA GLY A 74 9.94 -4.86 -0.35
C GLY A 74 10.74 -3.82 0.40
N VAL A 75 11.00 -2.70 -0.24
CA VAL A 75 11.80 -1.62 0.30
C VAL A 75 11.07 -0.28 0.21
N VAL A 76 11.09 0.49 1.30
CA VAL A 76 10.51 1.84 1.35
C VAL A 76 11.64 2.86 1.24
N LEU A 77 11.63 3.69 0.20
CA LEU A 77 12.71 4.61 -0.16
C LEU A 77 12.70 5.92 0.67
N ASN A 78 12.53 5.79 1.98
CA ASN A 78 12.69 6.89 2.92
C ASN A 78 14.17 7.25 3.12
N SER A 79 14.43 8.40 3.73
CA SER A 79 15.80 8.87 4.01
C SER A 79 16.63 7.90 4.86
N ALA A 80 15.99 7.04 5.66
CA ALA A 80 16.68 6.02 6.47
C ALA A 80 17.51 5.03 5.64
N ILE A 81 17.15 4.80 4.38
CA ILE A 81 17.92 3.96 3.44
C ILE A 81 18.53 4.76 2.29
N GLY A 82 18.56 6.08 2.40
CA GLY A 82 19.21 6.97 1.45
C GLY A 82 18.32 7.56 0.36
N GLY A 83 16.99 7.40 0.43
CA GLY A 83 16.07 7.96 -0.57
C GLY A 83 16.24 7.28 -1.95
N ALA A 84 16.70 8.01 -2.95
CA ALA A 84 17.00 7.51 -4.30
C ALA A 84 18.21 6.59 -4.28
N ASN A 85 18.05 5.36 -3.81
CA ASN A 85 19.11 4.38 -3.62
C ASN A 85 18.88 3.14 -4.50
N PRO A 86 19.45 3.08 -5.72
CA PRO A 86 19.30 1.94 -6.61
C PRO A 86 19.92 0.65 -6.04
N ASP A 87 21.01 0.73 -5.26
CA ASP A 87 21.63 -0.45 -4.66
C ASP A 87 20.70 -1.12 -3.64
N ALA A 88 19.93 -0.33 -2.88
CA ALA A 88 18.94 -0.87 -1.95
C ALA A 88 17.81 -1.62 -2.68
N VAL A 89 17.39 -1.12 -3.85
CA VAL A 89 16.39 -1.77 -4.70
C VAL A 89 16.94 -3.04 -5.31
N GLU A 90 18.17 -2.99 -5.85
CA GLU A 90 18.85 -4.16 -6.43
C GLU A 90 18.99 -5.29 -5.41
N ILE A 91 19.47 -4.97 -4.21
CA ILE A 91 19.61 -5.96 -3.12
C ILE A 91 18.24 -6.53 -2.75
N ALA A 92 17.22 -5.68 -2.59
CA ALA A 92 15.86 -6.13 -2.27
C ALA A 92 15.32 -7.09 -3.35
N ALA A 93 15.47 -6.75 -4.64
CA ALA A 93 15.05 -7.57 -5.76
C ALA A 93 15.73 -8.95 -5.75
N ARG A 94 17.05 -8.99 -5.62
CA ARG A 94 17.85 -10.23 -5.63
C ARG A 94 17.59 -11.14 -4.44
N LEU A 95 17.13 -10.57 -3.33
CA LEU A 95 16.68 -11.34 -2.15
C LEU A 95 15.21 -11.77 -2.24
N GLY A 96 14.53 -11.51 -3.35
CA GLY A 96 13.14 -11.94 -3.58
C GLY A 96 12.09 -10.91 -3.20
N GLY A 97 12.49 -9.66 -2.96
CA GLY A 97 11.57 -8.53 -2.79
C GLY A 97 10.69 -8.33 -4.03
N ARG A 98 9.46 -7.87 -3.81
CA ARG A 98 8.48 -7.69 -4.88
C ARG A 98 8.02 -6.25 -5.04
N VAL A 99 8.12 -5.44 -3.99
CA VAL A 99 7.54 -4.09 -3.98
C VAL A 99 8.60 -3.05 -3.63
N VAL A 100 8.61 -1.97 -4.37
CA VAL A 100 9.35 -0.75 -4.06
C VAL A 100 8.34 0.35 -3.78
N TRP A 101 8.31 0.84 -2.56
CA TRP A 101 7.49 2.01 -2.22
C TRP A 101 8.32 3.28 -2.33
N MET A 102 7.77 4.27 -3.01
CA MET A 102 8.30 5.62 -2.94
C MET A 102 8.33 6.11 -1.49
N PRO A 103 9.07 7.18 -1.18
CA PRO A 103 9.13 7.70 0.19
C PRO A 103 7.75 7.85 0.80
N THR A 104 7.64 7.54 2.07
CA THR A 104 6.42 7.68 2.87
C THR A 104 6.58 8.84 3.86
N VAL A 105 7.02 8.58 5.07
CA VAL A 105 7.19 9.59 6.13
C VAL A 105 8.26 10.65 5.80
N SER A 106 9.09 10.40 4.81
CA SER A 106 10.09 11.36 4.32
C SER A 106 9.58 12.33 3.25
N THR A 107 8.35 12.18 2.73
CA THR A 107 7.83 13.11 1.71
C THR A 107 7.47 14.48 2.28
N ALA A 108 7.58 15.52 1.46
CA ALA A 108 7.08 16.85 1.79
C ALA A 108 5.57 16.82 2.09
N THR A 109 4.80 16.04 1.30
CA THR A 109 3.36 15.84 1.46
C THR A 109 3.00 15.28 2.82
N HIS A 110 3.68 14.19 3.26
CA HIS A 110 3.47 13.62 4.59
C HIS A 110 3.80 14.60 5.70
N LYS A 111 4.93 15.31 5.59
CA LYS A 111 5.38 16.31 6.59
C LYS A 111 4.42 17.49 6.69
N ALA A 112 3.89 17.97 5.57
CA ALA A 112 2.89 19.03 5.55
C ALA A 112 1.57 18.59 6.22
N GLY A 113 1.19 17.32 6.08
CA GLY A 113 0.03 16.70 6.71
C GLY A 113 0.24 16.25 8.17
N ALA A 114 1.45 16.35 8.74
CA ALA A 114 1.79 15.74 10.05
C ALA A 114 0.90 16.17 11.23
N ALA A 115 0.25 17.33 11.14
CA ALA A 115 -0.70 17.80 12.14
C ALA A 115 -2.11 17.19 11.99
N SER A 116 -2.40 16.54 10.87
CA SER A 116 -3.71 15.96 10.60
C SER A 116 -3.99 14.73 11.47
N PRO A 117 -5.27 14.46 11.80
CA PRO A 117 -5.64 13.33 12.64
C PRO A 117 -5.20 11.97 12.07
N GLU A 118 -5.31 11.78 10.77
CA GLU A 118 -4.97 10.52 10.09
C GLU A 118 -3.48 10.16 10.17
N LEU A 119 -2.60 11.15 10.33
CA LEU A 119 -1.16 10.93 10.51
C LEU A 119 -0.71 10.95 11.98
N SER A 120 -1.66 11.02 12.91
CA SER A 120 -1.35 11.09 14.35
C SER A 120 -0.52 9.90 14.86
N VAL A 121 -0.66 8.74 14.24
CA VAL A 121 0.08 7.52 14.58
C VAL A 121 1.56 7.59 14.21
N HIS A 122 1.96 8.49 13.31
CA HIS A 122 3.35 8.70 12.91
C HIS A 122 4.07 9.79 13.71
N ARG A 123 3.39 10.42 14.69
CA ARG A 123 4.01 11.44 15.52
C ARG A 123 5.19 10.88 16.31
N GLY A 124 6.33 11.59 16.24
CA GLY A 124 7.58 11.15 16.85
C GLY A 124 8.44 10.23 15.99
N PHE A 125 7.97 9.88 14.78
CA PHE A 125 8.78 9.20 13.76
C PHE A 125 9.18 10.21 12.68
N GLU A 126 10.24 10.97 12.94
CA GLU A 126 10.72 12.00 12.02
C GLU A 126 11.97 11.54 11.26
N LEU A 127 11.89 11.56 9.94
CA LEU A 127 13.01 11.35 9.04
C LEU A 127 13.32 12.62 8.25
N ALA A 128 14.53 12.73 7.71
CA ALA A 128 14.87 13.79 6.77
C ALA A 128 13.95 13.75 5.56
N GLN A 129 13.68 14.92 4.97
CA GLN A 129 12.90 15.00 3.75
C GLN A 129 13.67 14.38 2.58
N VAL A 130 12.93 13.72 1.71
CA VAL A 130 13.42 13.19 0.43
C VAL A 130 12.57 13.82 -0.67
N ASP A 131 13.19 14.60 -1.51
CA ASP A 131 12.55 15.21 -2.66
C ASP A 131 12.56 14.25 -3.85
N VAL A 132 11.46 14.21 -4.58
CA VAL A 132 11.26 13.34 -5.74
C VAL A 132 11.05 14.15 -7.00
N ILE A 133 10.32 15.24 -6.88
CA ILE A 133 9.93 16.14 -7.96
C ILE A 133 10.46 17.54 -7.67
N ALA A 134 11.04 18.18 -8.67
CA ALA A 134 11.34 19.61 -8.64
C ALA A 134 10.98 20.22 -10.00
N ASP A 135 10.41 21.43 -9.99
CA ASP A 135 9.99 22.17 -11.19
C ASP A 135 9.11 21.32 -12.14
N GLY A 136 8.25 20.47 -11.57
CA GLY A 136 7.35 19.59 -12.33
C GLY A 136 8.04 18.44 -13.05
N LYS A 137 9.25 18.05 -12.64
CA LYS A 137 10.03 16.95 -13.21
C LYS A 137 10.58 16.03 -12.14
N VAL A 138 10.72 14.76 -12.46
CA VAL A 138 11.42 13.79 -11.62
C VAL A 138 12.90 14.18 -11.51
N LEU A 139 13.42 14.21 -10.30
CA LEU A 139 14.83 14.51 -10.06
C LEU A 139 15.74 13.41 -10.67
N PRO A 140 16.89 13.80 -11.26
CA PRO A 140 17.76 12.87 -12.00
C PRO A 140 18.25 11.67 -11.20
N GLU A 141 18.44 11.80 -9.89
CA GLU A 141 18.88 10.73 -9.00
C GLU A 141 17.91 9.56 -8.91
N TRP A 142 16.63 9.74 -9.26
CA TRP A 142 15.63 8.68 -9.29
C TRP A 142 15.68 7.82 -10.55
N MET A 143 16.39 8.28 -11.61
CA MET A 143 16.45 7.54 -12.87
C MET A 143 17.06 6.15 -12.71
N PRO A 144 18.21 5.97 -12.02
CA PRO A 144 18.77 4.64 -11.80
C PRO A 144 17.86 3.73 -10.96
N VAL A 145 17.10 4.30 -10.03
CA VAL A 145 16.10 3.54 -9.23
C VAL A 145 15.02 2.96 -10.14
N LEU A 146 14.48 3.77 -11.06
CA LEU A 146 13.46 3.33 -12.01
C LEU A 146 14.00 2.26 -12.98
N ASP A 147 15.26 2.38 -13.39
CA ASP A 147 15.90 1.40 -14.28
C ASP A 147 16.00 0.02 -13.59
N VAL A 148 16.41 -0.03 -12.32
CA VAL A 148 16.45 -1.27 -11.54
C VAL A 148 15.05 -1.85 -11.33
N ILE A 149 14.05 -1.02 -11.02
CA ILE A 149 12.64 -1.46 -10.87
C ILE A 149 12.15 -2.10 -12.17
N ALA A 150 12.43 -1.48 -13.33
CA ALA A 150 12.02 -1.99 -14.63
C ALA A 150 12.77 -3.29 -15.00
N GLU A 151 14.08 -3.39 -14.73
CA GLU A 151 14.90 -4.56 -15.00
C GLU A 151 14.41 -5.80 -14.25
N HIS A 152 14.02 -5.64 -12.99
CA HIS A 152 13.54 -6.73 -12.14
C HIS A 152 12.01 -6.92 -12.15
N ASP A 153 11.28 -6.19 -12.98
CA ASP A 153 9.81 -6.22 -13.07
C ASP A 153 9.11 -6.08 -11.71
N LEU A 154 9.62 -5.17 -10.87
CA LEU A 154 9.10 -4.95 -9.52
C LEU A 154 7.83 -4.09 -9.55
N LEU A 155 6.96 -4.29 -8.57
CA LEU A 155 5.84 -3.41 -8.30
C LEU A 155 6.34 -2.09 -7.70
N LEU A 156 6.09 -0.99 -8.41
CA LEU A 156 6.34 0.37 -7.93
C LEU A 156 5.07 0.94 -7.30
N ALA A 157 5.14 1.26 -6.03
CA ALA A 157 4.05 1.82 -5.26
C ALA A 157 4.31 3.29 -4.90
N SER A 158 3.29 4.14 -4.97
CA SER A 158 3.41 5.61 -4.83
C SER A 158 3.90 6.10 -3.47
N GLY A 159 3.85 5.26 -2.43
CA GLY A 159 4.16 5.70 -1.08
C GLY A 159 3.24 6.84 -0.62
N HIS A 160 3.83 7.93 -0.14
CA HIS A 160 3.10 9.13 0.30
C HIS A 160 3.39 10.35 -0.59
N LEU A 161 3.71 10.14 -1.85
CA LEU A 161 3.70 11.21 -2.84
C LEU A 161 2.29 11.79 -2.97
N SER A 162 2.17 13.09 -3.13
CA SER A 162 0.87 13.70 -3.48
C SER A 162 0.36 13.11 -4.81
N THR A 163 -0.93 13.23 -5.06
CA THR A 163 -1.53 12.75 -6.32
C THR A 163 -0.83 13.32 -7.55
N VAL A 164 -0.47 14.62 -7.54
CA VAL A 164 0.23 15.28 -8.65
C VAL A 164 1.64 14.72 -8.83
N GLU A 165 2.40 14.57 -7.73
CA GLU A 165 3.74 13.99 -7.76
C GLU A 165 3.72 12.54 -8.24
N THR A 166 2.72 11.76 -7.82
CA THR A 166 2.51 10.38 -8.25
C THR A 166 2.33 10.28 -9.76
N ILE A 167 1.48 11.12 -10.35
CA ILE A 167 1.27 11.13 -11.81
C ILE A 167 2.58 11.42 -12.53
N ILE A 168 3.28 12.51 -12.16
CA ILE A 168 4.55 12.90 -12.79
C ILE A 168 5.58 11.77 -12.67
N PHE A 169 5.67 11.14 -11.50
CA PHE A 169 6.63 10.07 -11.26
C PHE A 169 6.28 8.81 -12.05
N PHE A 170 5.00 8.43 -12.10
CA PHE A 170 4.55 7.25 -12.83
C PHE A 170 4.63 7.41 -14.34
N GLU A 171 4.42 8.62 -14.89
CA GLU A 171 4.67 8.91 -16.30
C GLU A 171 6.14 8.66 -16.68
N GLU A 172 7.08 9.11 -15.85
CA GLU A 172 8.51 8.85 -16.07
C GLU A 172 8.85 7.36 -15.87
N ALA A 173 8.30 6.72 -14.85
CA ALA A 173 8.46 5.29 -14.60
C ALA A 173 7.96 4.45 -15.79
N HIS A 174 6.77 4.74 -16.29
CA HIS A 174 6.18 4.07 -17.46
C HIS A 174 7.06 4.26 -18.71
N ARG A 175 7.54 5.49 -18.95
CA ARG A 175 8.46 5.79 -20.06
C ARG A 175 9.77 4.99 -19.99
N ARG A 176 10.22 4.64 -18.78
CA ARG A 176 11.41 3.82 -18.52
C ARG A 176 11.15 2.31 -18.52
N GLY A 177 9.90 1.91 -18.76
CA GLY A 177 9.55 0.50 -18.86
C GLY A 177 9.07 -0.15 -17.57
N VAL A 178 8.84 0.62 -16.49
CA VAL A 178 8.15 0.10 -15.30
C VAL A 178 6.70 -0.18 -15.67
N ARG A 179 6.27 -1.42 -15.47
CA ARG A 179 4.93 -1.89 -15.92
C ARG A 179 3.94 -2.07 -14.79
N ARG A 180 4.41 -2.29 -13.57
CA ARG A 180 3.59 -2.57 -12.40
C ARG A 180 3.55 -1.32 -11.52
N LEU A 181 2.46 -0.55 -11.62
CA LEU A 181 2.28 0.71 -10.93
C LEU A 181 1.09 0.61 -9.98
N MET A 182 1.26 1.02 -8.72
CA MET A 182 0.19 1.02 -7.72
C MET A 182 0.17 2.34 -6.94
N VAL A 183 -0.99 2.98 -6.89
CA VAL A 183 -1.22 4.11 -5.99
C VAL A 183 -1.71 3.59 -4.66
N ASN A 184 -0.91 3.78 -3.61
CA ASN A 184 -1.28 3.40 -2.26
C ASN A 184 -2.40 4.28 -1.73
N HIS A 185 -3.39 3.66 -1.06
CA HIS A 185 -4.45 4.34 -0.29
C HIS A 185 -4.80 5.75 -0.83
N PRO A 186 -5.16 5.92 -2.13
CA PRO A 186 -5.27 7.23 -2.80
C PRO A 186 -6.26 8.18 -2.11
N LYS A 187 -7.24 7.64 -1.40
CA LYS A 187 -8.28 8.44 -0.72
C LYS A 187 -7.85 8.98 0.65
N MET A 188 -6.60 8.72 1.08
CA MET A 188 -6.07 9.37 2.29
C MET A 188 -6.05 10.89 2.12
N PRO A 189 -6.64 11.67 3.05
CA PRO A 189 -6.86 13.11 2.86
C PRO A 189 -5.60 13.91 2.56
N PHE A 190 -4.48 13.56 3.17
CA PHE A 190 -3.21 14.26 2.98
C PHE A 190 -2.56 14.06 1.60
N LEU A 191 -3.04 13.11 0.78
CA LEU A 191 -2.53 12.87 -0.58
C LEU A 191 -3.19 13.74 -1.63
N HIS A 192 -4.25 14.47 -1.28
CA HIS A 192 -4.94 15.42 -2.15
C HIS A 192 -5.53 14.79 -3.42
N TRP A 193 -6.14 13.59 -3.28
CA TRP A 193 -6.81 12.93 -4.39
C TRP A 193 -7.89 13.82 -5.02
N ASN A 194 -7.95 13.80 -6.35
CA ASN A 194 -9.06 14.32 -7.13
C ASN A 194 -9.42 13.35 -8.26
N ASP A 195 -10.64 13.40 -8.74
CA ASP A 195 -11.13 12.41 -9.72
C ASP A 195 -10.52 12.62 -11.13
N ASP A 196 -9.98 13.79 -11.44
CA ASP A 196 -9.24 14.03 -12.70
C ASP A 196 -7.96 13.18 -12.76
N ALA A 197 -7.38 12.85 -11.60
CA ALA A 197 -6.23 11.99 -11.50
C ALA A 197 -6.51 10.55 -11.99
N ALA A 198 -7.74 10.06 -11.81
CA ALA A 198 -8.13 8.72 -12.26
C ALA A 198 -7.87 8.55 -13.76
N GLN A 199 -8.20 9.54 -14.57
CA GLN A 199 -8.00 9.50 -16.03
C GLN A 199 -6.51 9.51 -16.44
N ALA A 200 -5.67 10.22 -15.69
CA ALA A 200 -4.23 10.24 -15.95
C ALA A 200 -3.60 8.90 -15.60
N LEU A 201 -3.95 8.35 -14.43
CA LEU A 201 -3.44 7.06 -13.95
C LEU A 201 -3.94 5.88 -14.80
N LEU A 202 -5.18 5.95 -15.29
CA LEU A 202 -5.74 4.93 -16.18
C LEU A 202 -4.95 4.80 -17.51
N LYS A 203 -4.42 5.90 -18.04
CA LYS A 203 -3.57 5.88 -19.25
C LYS A 203 -2.23 5.18 -19.04
N LEU A 204 -1.84 4.98 -17.78
CA LEU A 204 -0.61 4.30 -17.37
C LEU A 204 -0.90 2.87 -16.92
N ASP A 205 -2.13 2.38 -17.03
CA ASP A 205 -2.59 1.10 -16.49
C ASP A 205 -2.24 0.93 -14.99
N ALA A 206 -2.22 2.05 -14.24
CA ALA A 206 -1.88 2.04 -12.83
C ALA A 206 -3.02 1.45 -12.00
N TYR A 207 -2.69 0.64 -11.02
CA TYR A 207 -3.64 0.08 -10.07
C TYR A 207 -3.88 1.04 -8.91
N LEU A 208 -5.11 1.05 -8.38
CA LEU A 208 -5.46 1.79 -7.17
C LEU A 208 -5.73 0.83 -6.02
N GLU A 209 -5.11 1.11 -4.87
CA GLU A 209 -5.28 0.33 -3.66
C GLU A 209 -6.56 0.73 -2.94
N LEU A 210 -7.48 -0.23 -2.75
CA LEU A 210 -8.56 -0.15 -1.79
C LEU A 210 -8.04 -0.62 -0.44
N GLY A 211 -8.35 0.12 0.63
CA GLY A 211 -7.79 -0.20 1.94
C GLY A 211 -8.77 -0.04 3.08
N ILE A 212 -8.56 -0.82 4.14
CA ILE A 212 -9.39 -0.74 5.35
C ILE A 212 -9.04 0.52 6.16
N LEU A 213 -7.74 0.83 6.29
CA LEU A 213 -7.30 1.99 7.07
C LEU A 213 -7.83 3.32 6.53
N PRO A 214 -7.80 3.60 5.21
CA PRO A 214 -8.42 4.81 4.66
C PRO A 214 -9.89 4.94 5.04
N ASP A 215 -10.64 3.83 5.00
CA ASP A 215 -12.06 3.83 5.31
C ASP A 215 -12.35 4.05 6.80
N LEU A 216 -11.42 3.64 7.68
CA LEU A 216 -11.51 3.91 9.12
C LEU A 216 -11.23 5.38 9.47
N LEU A 217 -10.31 6.01 8.75
CA LEU A 217 -9.79 7.36 9.06
C LEU A 217 -10.50 8.46 8.29
N SER A 218 -11.22 8.11 7.22
CA SER A 218 -11.86 9.08 6.34
C SER A 218 -13.38 9.15 6.57
N PRO A 219 -14.01 10.33 6.41
CA PRO A 219 -15.45 10.44 6.28
C PRO A 219 -15.99 9.57 5.13
N GLN A 220 -17.29 9.23 5.17
CA GLN A 220 -17.92 8.35 4.17
C GLN A 220 -17.75 8.84 2.70
N ASP A 221 -17.74 10.15 2.49
CA ASP A 221 -17.51 10.79 1.18
C ASP A 221 -16.06 10.64 0.66
N ARG A 222 -15.14 10.18 1.49
CA ARG A 222 -13.73 9.92 1.18
C ARG A 222 -13.33 8.46 1.33
N SER A 223 -14.28 7.58 1.48
CA SER A 223 -14.02 6.14 1.53
C SER A 223 -13.36 5.64 0.24
N SER A 224 -12.53 4.62 0.35
CA SER A 224 -11.91 3.94 -0.79
C SER A 224 -12.98 3.37 -1.74
N PHE A 225 -14.16 3.02 -1.23
CA PHE A 225 -15.29 2.56 -2.03
C PHE A 225 -15.77 3.57 -3.08
N THR A 226 -15.52 4.87 -2.93
CA THR A 226 -15.84 5.86 -3.97
C THR A 226 -15.02 5.68 -5.25
N LEU A 227 -13.92 4.93 -5.20
CA LEU A 227 -13.14 4.56 -6.39
C LEU A 227 -13.87 3.56 -7.28
N LEU A 228 -14.81 2.80 -6.75
CA LEU A 228 -15.62 1.84 -7.50
C LEU A 228 -16.47 2.51 -8.60
N ASP A 229 -16.81 3.77 -8.41
CA ASP A 229 -17.64 4.54 -9.36
C ASP A 229 -16.82 5.21 -10.46
N VAL A 230 -15.49 5.38 -10.25
CA VAL A 230 -14.66 6.23 -11.12
C VAL A 230 -13.47 5.50 -11.75
N TYR A 231 -13.22 4.24 -11.35
CA TYR A 231 -12.06 3.47 -11.84
C TYR A 231 -12.44 2.04 -12.23
N PRO A 232 -11.81 1.46 -13.28
CA PRO A 232 -12.07 0.08 -13.69
C PRO A 232 -11.78 -0.91 -12.58
N HIS A 233 -12.72 -1.81 -12.28
CA HIS A 233 -12.57 -2.76 -11.16
C HIS A 233 -11.41 -3.73 -11.35
N GLU A 234 -11.03 -4.05 -12.60
CA GLU A 234 -9.87 -4.88 -12.93
C GLU A 234 -8.52 -4.24 -12.55
N LEU A 235 -8.49 -2.91 -12.37
CA LEU A 235 -7.31 -2.16 -11.92
C LEU A 235 -7.42 -1.74 -10.43
N LEU A 236 -8.35 -2.31 -9.69
CA LEU A 236 -8.44 -2.17 -8.24
C LEU A 236 -7.80 -3.37 -7.56
N VAL A 237 -7.04 -3.12 -6.51
CA VAL A 237 -6.34 -4.12 -5.70
C VAL A 237 -6.56 -3.87 -4.22
N PHE A 238 -6.21 -4.82 -3.38
CA PHE A 238 -6.42 -4.74 -1.94
C PHE A 238 -5.11 -4.61 -1.16
N GLY A 239 -5.07 -3.66 -0.24
CA GLY A 239 -4.04 -3.51 0.78
C GLY A 239 -4.65 -2.93 2.05
N ALA A 240 -4.71 -3.70 3.13
CA ALA A 240 -5.42 -3.30 4.34
C ALA A 240 -4.84 -2.06 5.02
N ASP A 241 -3.51 -1.88 4.92
CA ASP A 241 -2.73 -0.84 5.64
C ASP A 241 -2.95 -0.89 7.16
N LEU A 242 -3.21 -2.09 7.69
CA LEU A 242 -3.45 -2.33 9.12
C LEU A 242 -2.17 -2.80 9.84
N GLY A 243 -2.28 -2.89 11.17
CA GLY A 243 -1.24 -3.40 12.05
C GLY A 243 -0.84 -2.44 13.17
N HIS A 244 -1.24 -1.17 13.13
CA HIS A 244 -0.95 -0.21 14.20
C HIS A 244 -1.80 -0.51 15.46
N ALA A 245 -1.16 -0.58 16.65
CA ALA A 245 -1.79 -1.01 17.90
C ALA A 245 -2.96 -0.12 18.38
N HIS A 246 -3.07 1.12 17.89
CA HIS A 246 -4.20 2.01 18.20
C HIS A 246 -5.41 1.87 17.26
N HIS A 247 -5.27 1.07 16.19
CA HIS A 247 -6.37 0.76 15.28
C HIS A 247 -6.98 -0.60 15.63
N PRO A 248 -8.19 -0.94 15.13
CA PRO A 248 -8.74 -2.29 15.28
C PRO A 248 -7.78 -3.36 14.72
N LYS A 249 -7.80 -4.55 15.30
CA LYS A 249 -7.03 -5.68 14.75
C LYS A 249 -7.61 -6.12 13.40
N PRO A 250 -6.78 -6.59 12.46
CA PRO A 250 -7.27 -7.12 11.19
C PRO A 250 -8.40 -8.14 11.35
N VAL A 251 -8.28 -9.07 12.30
CA VAL A 251 -9.30 -10.12 12.55
C VAL A 251 -10.66 -9.58 12.99
N ASP A 252 -10.71 -8.37 13.54
CA ASP A 252 -11.94 -7.78 14.04
C ASP A 252 -12.69 -6.98 12.97
N ILE A 253 -12.00 -6.46 11.95
CA ILE A 253 -12.58 -5.52 10.99
C ILE A 253 -12.62 -6.02 9.55
N THR A 254 -11.64 -6.81 9.12
CA THR A 254 -11.54 -7.29 7.73
C THR A 254 -12.79 -8.05 7.27
N PRO A 255 -13.42 -8.94 8.09
CA PRO A 255 -14.62 -9.64 7.67
C PRO A 255 -15.77 -8.70 7.31
N GLN A 256 -15.97 -7.66 8.09
CA GLN A 256 -17.02 -6.66 7.83
C GLN A 256 -16.71 -5.85 6.56
N TRP A 257 -15.45 -5.45 6.37
CA TRP A 257 -15.03 -4.71 5.18
C TRP A 257 -15.24 -5.54 3.90
N LEU A 258 -14.87 -6.83 3.90
CA LEU A 258 -15.09 -7.75 2.79
C LEU A 258 -16.57 -7.90 2.44
N ARG A 259 -17.45 -8.00 3.45
CA ARG A 259 -18.90 -8.04 3.22
C ARG A 259 -19.43 -6.72 2.64
N THR A 260 -18.87 -5.60 3.06
CA THR A 260 -19.25 -4.29 2.49
C THR A 260 -18.82 -4.21 1.03
N LEU A 261 -17.63 -4.69 0.68
CA LEU A 261 -17.17 -4.78 -0.71
C LEU A 261 -18.08 -5.68 -1.56
N GLU A 262 -18.47 -6.83 -1.02
CA GLU A 262 -19.39 -7.75 -1.67
C GLU A 262 -20.78 -7.12 -1.90
N LEU A 263 -21.28 -6.35 -0.96
CA LEU A 263 -22.57 -5.63 -1.10
C LEU A 263 -22.53 -4.59 -2.21
N HIS A 264 -21.38 -3.96 -2.47
CA HIS A 264 -21.23 -2.97 -3.55
C HIS A 264 -21.08 -3.63 -4.91
N LEU A 265 -20.35 -4.75 -5.00
CA LEU A 265 -19.88 -5.31 -6.28
C LEU A 265 -20.47 -6.68 -6.63
N GLY A 266 -21.03 -7.38 -5.63
CA GLY A 266 -21.29 -8.81 -5.73
C GLY A 266 -20.02 -9.65 -5.52
N GLU A 267 -20.20 -10.95 -5.22
CA GLU A 267 -19.14 -11.88 -4.84
C GLU A 267 -17.99 -11.95 -5.86
N ALA A 268 -18.31 -12.14 -7.13
CA ALA A 268 -17.31 -12.39 -8.17
C ALA A 268 -16.30 -11.22 -8.32
N GLN A 269 -16.78 -9.98 -8.32
CA GLN A 269 -15.95 -8.81 -8.48
C GLN A 269 -15.20 -8.48 -7.17
N ALA A 270 -15.86 -8.58 -6.02
CA ALA A 270 -15.24 -8.41 -4.71
C ALA A 270 -14.07 -9.40 -4.54
N ARG A 271 -14.30 -10.67 -4.86
CA ARG A 271 -13.25 -11.70 -4.84
C ARG A 271 -12.11 -11.39 -5.80
N ALA A 272 -12.40 -10.96 -7.04
CA ALA A 272 -11.37 -10.65 -8.02
C ALA A 272 -10.39 -9.57 -7.50
N ILE A 273 -10.88 -8.53 -6.87
CA ILE A 273 -10.04 -7.44 -6.30
C ILE A 273 -9.07 -8.00 -5.27
N VAL A 274 -9.56 -8.79 -4.31
CA VAL A 274 -8.73 -9.29 -3.19
C VAL A 274 -7.95 -10.56 -3.53
N THR A 275 -8.10 -11.11 -4.73
CA THR A 275 -7.37 -12.32 -5.19
C THR A 275 -6.65 -12.08 -6.51
N THR A 276 -7.36 -12.23 -7.63
CA THR A 276 -6.79 -12.27 -8.98
C THR A 276 -6.08 -10.98 -9.36
N ASN A 277 -6.70 -9.82 -9.11
CA ASN A 277 -6.10 -8.52 -9.46
C ASN A 277 -4.84 -8.27 -8.61
N SER A 278 -4.95 -8.40 -7.30
CA SER A 278 -3.81 -8.18 -6.38
C SER A 278 -2.67 -9.16 -6.64
N ARG A 279 -2.97 -10.43 -6.95
CA ARG A 279 -1.96 -11.42 -7.29
C ARG A 279 -1.30 -11.13 -8.63
N GLY A 280 -2.08 -10.82 -9.66
CA GLY A 280 -1.58 -10.50 -11.00
C GLY A 280 -0.70 -9.25 -11.02
N LEU A 281 -0.97 -8.28 -10.14
CA LEU A 281 -0.09 -7.13 -9.96
C LEU A 281 1.22 -7.48 -9.26
N LEU A 282 1.20 -8.38 -8.26
CA LEU A 282 2.37 -8.71 -7.44
C LEU A 282 3.30 -9.72 -8.11
N LEU A 283 2.75 -10.73 -8.78
CA LEU A 283 3.45 -11.90 -9.32
C LEU A 283 3.38 -11.96 -10.84
#